data_adf13409f92e47cf918ce7453ca10154
#
_entry.id   adf13409f92e47cf918ce7453ca10154
#
_cell.length_a   1.000
_cell.length_b   1.000
_cell.length_c   1.000
_cell.angle_alpha   90.00
_cell.angle_beta   90.00
_cell.angle_gamma   90.00
#
_symmetry.space_group_name_H-M   'P 1'
#
loop_
_entity.id
_entity.type
_entity.pdbx_description
1 polymer ?
#
loop_
_entity_poly.entity_id
_entity_poly.type
_entity_poly.pdbx_seq_one_letter_code
_entity_poly.pdbx_strand_id
1 'polypeptide(L)'
;MAIHIVRLGSPRLPDEGLRIGTVRRPPRGVPKAEFARRDFYDVWQPLLSPSAELVAEAKAATDDKAWEAFRRKFKAEMNHPAPSQLLDLLAALSH
;
A
#
# COMPACT_ATOMS: atom_id res chain seq x y z
N MET A 1 -11.39 11.64 11.03
CA MET A 1 -10.16 10.84 10.94
C MET A 1 -9.69 10.81 9.49
N ALA A 2 -8.41 10.90 9.25
CA ALA A 2 -7.85 10.93 7.91
C ALA A 2 -7.02 9.68 7.64
N ILE A 3 -6.87 9.33 6.37
CA ILE A 3 -5.98 8.26 5.94
C ILE A 3 -4.56 8.84 5.82
N HIS A 4 -3.60 8.18 6.46
CA HIS A 4 -2.20 8.59 6.42
C HIS A 4 -1.36 7.56 5.69
N ILE A 5 -0.31 8.02 5.02
CA ILE A 5 0.63 7.14 4.33
C ILE A 5 1.88 7.06 5.18
N VAL A 6 2.29 5.83 5.55
CA VAL A 6 3.50 5.60 6.34
C VAL A 6 4.39 4.59 5.63
N ARG A 7 5.68 4.68 5.91
CA ARG A 7 6.64 3.75 5.36
C ARG A 7 6.58 2.42 6.13
N LEU A 8 6.65 1.32 5.41
CA LEU A 8 6.66 -0.01 6.02
C LEU A 8 7.80 -0.13 7.03
N GLY A 9 7.49 -0.60 8.24
CA GLY A 9 8.48 -0.76 9.29
C GLY A 9 8.77 0.48 10.11
N SER A 10 8.14 1.63 9.80
CA SER A 10 8.33 2.83 10.63
C SER A 10 7.62 2.65 11.97
N PRO A 11 8.16 3.25 13.07
CA PRO A 11 7.55 3.12 14.39
C PRO A 11 6.12 3.62 14.43
N ARG A 12 5.27 2.95 15.21
CA ARG A 12 3.87 3.38 15.39
C ARG A 12 3.79 4.62 16.26
N LEU A 13 2.89 5.50 15.89
CA LEU A 13 2.57 6.66 16.69
C LEU A 13 1.42 6.31 17.67
N PRO A 14 1.36 6.94 18.87
CA PRO A 14 0.34 6.61 19.87
C PRO A 14 -1.11 6.76 19.37
N ASP A 15 -1.35 7.72 18.49
CA ASP A 15 -2.68 8.00 17.95
C ASP A 15 -2.91 7.37 16.58
N GLU A 16 -2.00 6.54 16.13
CA GLU A 16 -2.11 5.84 14.86
C GLU A 16 -3.14 4.72 14.96
N GLY A 17 -3.98 4.59 13.94
CA GLY A 17 -4.97 3.54 13.88
C GLY A 17 -4.44 2.26 13.26
N LEU A 18 -5.33 1.55 12.58
CA LEU A 18 -5.01 0.30 11.91
C LEU A 18 -4.04 0.55 10.75
N ARG A 19 -3.00 -0.27 10.65
CA ARG A 19 -2.08 -0.27 9.50
C ARG A 19 -2.54 -1.28 8.46
N ILE A 20 -2.68 -0.83 7.23
CA ILE A 20 -3.07 -1.67 6.12
C ILE A 20 -1.88 -1.77 5.16
N GLY A 21 -1.39 -3.00 4.97
CA GLY A 21 -0.28 -3.25 4.06
C GLY A 21 -0.74 -3.31 2.62
N THR A 22 -0.18 -2.47 1.78
CA THR A 22 -0.51 -2.40 0.36
C THR A 22 0.63 -2.93 -0.52
N VAL A 23 1.45 -3.81 0.03
CA VAL A 23 2.51 -4.48 -0.74
C VAL A 23 1.95 -5.71 -1.42
N ARG A 24 2.52 -6.04 -2.58
CA ARG A 24 2.07 -7.20 -3.35
C ARG A 24 2.37 -8.52 -2.65
N ARG A 25 3.50 -8.60 -1.96
CA ARG A 25 3.92 -9.80 -1.24
C ARG A 25 4.34 -9.45 0.19
N PRO A 26 4.05 -10.33 1.16
CA PRO A 26 4.48 -10.11 2.54
C PRO A 26 6.01 -10.06 2.66
N PRO A 27 6.54 -9.44 3.72
CA PRO A 27 7.98 -9.45 4.00
C PRO A 27 8.50 -10.88 4.13
N ARG A 28 9.63 -11.17 3.49
CA ARG A 28 10.25 -12.49 3.55
C ARG A 28 10.90 -12.71 4.91
N GLY A 29 10.80 -13.95 5.39
CA GLY A 29 11.45 -14.35 6.64
C GLY A 29 10.77 -13.83 7.91
N VAL A 30 9.62 -13.19 7.79
CA VAL A 30 8.87 -12.67 8.93
C VAL A 30 7.59 -13.48 9.07
N PRO A 31 7.37 -14.19 10.21
CA PRO A 31 6.12 -14.88 10.43
C PRO A 31 4.93 -13.92 10.45
N LYS A 32 3.80 -14.36 9.90
CA LYS A 32 2.59 -13.54 9.84
C LYS A 32 2.19 -12.98 11.21
N ALA A 33 2.33 -13.76 12.26
CA ALA A 33 1.98 -13.35 13.62
C ALA A 33 2.85 -12.20 14.14
N GLU A 34 3.97 -11.90 13.49
CA GLU A 34 4.88 -10.84 13.93
C GLU A 34 4.77 -9.55 13.11
N PHE A 35 3.92 -9.52 12.07
CA PHE A 35 3.84 -8.35 11.20
C PHE A 35 3.48 -7.08 11.97
N ALA A 36 2.44 -7.12 12.78
CA ALA A 36 2.02 -5.97 13.56
C ALA A 36 3.06 -5.58 14.62
N ARG A 37 3.63 -6.56 15.31
CA ARG A 37 4.62 -6.35 16.35
C ARG A 37 5.91 -5.71 15.82
N ARG A 38 6.26 -6.01 14.57
CA ARG A 38 7.44 -5.44 13.92
C ARG A 38 7.15 -4.16 13.14
N ASP A 39 6.00 -3.54 13.38
CA ASP A 39 5.57 -2.29 12.77
C ASP A 39 5.42 -2.37 11.24
N PHE A 40 5.13 -3.54 10.69
CA PHE A 40 4.82 -3.66 9.28
C PHE A 40 3.36 -3.27 9.01
N TYR A 41 2.41 -4.15 9.32
CA TYR A 41 0.99 -3.86 9.16
C TYR A 41 0.14 -4.82 9.98
N ASP A 42 -1.10 -4.42 10.23
CA ASP A 42 -2.08 -5.27 10.94
C ASP A 42 -2.87 -6.13 9.96
N VAL A 43 -3.18 -5.58 8.78
CA VAL A 43 -3.95 -6.25 7.74
C VAL A 43 -3.23 -6.10 6.40
N TRP A 44 -3.19 -7.17 5.60
CA TRP A 44 -2.57 -7.14 4.29
C TRP A 44 -3.65 -7.09 3.21
N GLN A 45 -3.58 -6.07 2.33
CA GLN A 45 -4.52 -5.87 1.22
C GLN A 45 -3.77 -5.75 -0.10
N PRO A 46 -3.40 -6.86 -0.73
CA PRO A 46 -2.65 -6.82 -1.99
C PRO A 46 -3.44 -6.20 -3.15
N LEU A 47 -4.76 -6.11 -3.05
CA LEU A 47 -5.56 -5.42 -4.07
C LEU A 47 -5.18 -3.95 -4.24
N LEU A 48 -4.59 -3.34 -3.22
CA LEU A 48 -4.15 -1.94 -3.26
C LEU A 48 -2.68 -1.80 -3.67
N SER A 49 -2.03 -2.90 -4.02
CA SER A 49 -0.64 -2.87 -4.49
C SER A 49 -0.57 -2.70 -6.00
N PRO A 50 0.52 -2.13 -6.54
CA PRO A 50 0.74 -2.15 -7.98
C PRO A 50 0.96 -3.57 -8.48
N SER A 51 0.65 -3.82 -9.75
CA SER A 51 0.93 -5.11 -10.39
C SER A 51 2.43 -5.41 -10.39
N ALA A 52 2.79 -6.69 -10.61
CA ALA A 52 4.20 -7.08 -10.67
C ALA A 52 4.96 -6.32 -11.76
N GLU A 53 4.32 -6.11 -12.90
CA GLU A 53 4.90 -5.34 -14.01
C GLU A 53 5.15 -3.90 -13.61
N LEU A 54 4.20 -3.29 -12.91
CA LEU A 54 4.29 -1.91 -12.48
C LEU A 54 5.33 -1.74 -11.37
N VAL A 55 5.47 -2.72 -10.48
CA VAL A 55 6.55 -2.72 -9.46
C VAL A 55 7.92 -2.73 -10.15
N ALA A 56 8.10 -3.54 -11.18
CA ALA A 56 9.35 -3.57 -11.93
C ALA A 56 9.64 -2.23 -12.61
N GLU A 57 8.60 -1.59 -13.16
CA GLU A 57 8.73 -0.26 -13.77
C GLU A 57 9.14 0.79 -12.74
N ALA A 58 8.58 0.74 -11.52
CA ALA A 58 8.94 1.66 -10.44
C ALA A 58 10.39 1.51 -10.04
N LYS A 59 10.89 0.26 -9.95
CA LYS A 59 12.29 0.00 -9.61
C LYS A 59 13.26 0.49 -10.68
N ALA A 60 12.82 0.51 -11.93
CA ALA A 60 13.63 1.00 -13.05
C ALA A 60 13.52 2.50 -13.27
N ALA A 61 12.59 3.18 -12.61
CA ALA A 61 12.36 4.61 -12.78
C ALA A 61 13.53 5.44 -12.22
N THR A 62 14.17 6.22 -13.06
CA THR A 62 15.35 7.03 -12.70
C THR A 62 15.13 8.53 -12.89
N ASP A 63 14.00 8.95 -13.44
CA ASP A 63 13.69 10.35 -13.66
C ASP A 63 12.21 10.65 -13.40
N ASP A 64 11.87 11.94 -13.40
CA ASP A 64 10.50 12.39 -13.12
C ASP A 64 9.50 11.91 -14.14
N LYS A 65 9.91 11.80 -15.40
CA LYS A 65 9.04 11.35 -16.47
C LYS A 65 8.63 9.88 -16.27
N ALA A 66 9.58 9.04 -15.86
CA ALA A 66 9.31 7.63 -15.58
C ALA A 66 8.38 7.50 -14.37
N TRP A 67 8.59 8.28 -13.33
CA TRP A 67 7.71 8.29 -12.15
C TRP A 67 6.31 8.78 -12.48
N GLU A 68 6.18 9.79 -13.35
CA GLU A 68 4.88 10.28 -13.78
C GLU A 68 4.11 9.21 -14.55
N ALA A 69 4.80 8.46 -15.41
CA ALA A 69 4.20 7.33 -16.13
C ALA A 69 3.74 6.25 -15.15
N PHE A 70 4.53 5.93 -14.14
CA PHE A 70 4.17 4.97 -13.10
C PHE A 70 2.90 5.41 -12.37
N ARG A 71 2.83 6.66 -11.91
CA ARG A 71 1.67 7.19 -11.19
C ARG A 71 0.40 7.06 -12.01
N ARG A 72 0.48 7.41 -13.29
CA ARG A 72 -0.68 7.35 -14.19
C ARG A 72 -1.18 5.92 -14.36
N LYS A 73 -0.26 4.97 -14.53
CA LYS A 73 -0.60 3.56 -14.67
C LYS A 73 -1.15 2.98 -13.37
N PHE A 74 -0.60 3.37 -12.23
CA PHE A 74 -1.09 2.92 -10.93
C PHE A 74 -2.51 3.44 -10.67
N LYS A 75 -2.78 4.69 -11.00
CA LYS A 75 -4.14 5.23 -10.89
C LYS A 75 -5.12 4.46 -11.76
N ALA A 76 -4.71 4.08 -12.97
CA ALA A 76 -5.54 3.27 -13.85
C ALA A 76 -5.83 1.89 -13.25
N GLU A 77 -4.84 1.25 -12.63
CA GLU A 77 -5.05 -0.03 -11.93
C GLU A 77 -6.03 0.12 -10.78
N MET A 78 -5.94 1.20 -10.01
CA MET A 78 -6.82 1.44 -8.87
C MET A 78 -8.25 1.80 -9.27
N ASN A 79 -8.49 2.14 -10.55
CA ASN A 79 -9.83 2.38 -11.06
C ASN A 79 -10.58 1.10 -11.45
N HIS A 80 -9.93 -0.05 -11.42
CA HIS A 80 -10.63 -1.33 -11.61
C HIS A 80 -11.59 -1.58 -10.44
N PRO A 81 -12.70 -2.35 -10.67
CA PRO A 81 -13.75 -2.49 -9.64
C PRO A 81 -13.28 -2.95 -8.27
N ALA A 82 -12.43 -3.98 -8.19
CA ALA A 82 -12.01 -4.52 -6.90
C ALA A 82 -11.22 -3.51 -6.04
N PRO A 83 -10.11 -2.92 -6.52
CA PRO A 83 -9.41 -1.94 -5.70
C PRO A 83 -10.20 -0.66 -5.49
N SER A 84 -10.97 -0.22 -6.48
CA SER A 84 -11.79 1.00 -6.37
C SER A 84 -12.85 0.86 -5.26
N GLN A 85 -13.55 -0.26 -5.20
CA GLN A 85 -14.55 -0.51 -4.16
C GLN A 85 -13.91 -0.60 -2.79
N LEU A 86 -12.72 -1.18 -2.68
CA LEU A 86 -12.00 -1.25 -1.42
C LEU A 86 -11.57 0.13 -0.95
N LEU A 87 -11.09 0.98 -1.85
CA LEU A 87 -10.74 2.36 -1.52
C LEU A 87 -11.95 3.16 -1.06
N ASP A 88 -13.10 2.98 -1.70
CA ASP A 88 -14.34 3.63 -1.30
C ASP A 88 -14.75 3.21 0.12
N LEU A 89 -14.63 1.92 0.44
CA LEU A 89 -14.91 1.42 1.77
C LEU A 89 -13.98 2.04 2.82
N LEU A 90 -12.69 2.10 2.53
CA LEU A 90 -11.71 2.69 3.45
C LEU A 90 -11.98 4.18 3.66
N ALA A 91 -12.34 4.90 2.60
CA ALA A 91 -12.69 6.32 2.71
C ALA A 91 -13.91 6.51 3.62
N ALA A 92 -14.92 5.66 3.50
CA ALA A 92 -16.12 5.72 4.33
C ALA A 92 -15.78 5.42 5.80
N LEU A 93 -14.89 4.46 6.06
CA LEU A 93 -14.51 4.08 7.42
C LEU A 93 -13.57 5.08 8.10
N SER A 94 -12.93 5.96 7.34
CA SER A 94 -11.94 6.90 7.88
C SER A 94 -12.53 8.19 8.45
N HIS A 95 -13.83 8.34 8.42
CA HIS A 95 -14.52 9.52 8.98
C HIS A 95 -14.62 9.49 10.47
#